data_7d6b7916674c33aef15cd62035ccb749
#
_entry.id   7d6b7916674c33aef15cd62035ccb749
#
_cell.length_a   1.000
_cell.length_b   1.000
_cell.length_c   1.000
_cell.angle_alpha   90.00
_cell.angle_beta   90.00
_cell.angle_gamma   90.00
#
_symmetry.space_group_name_H-M   'P 1'
#
loop_
_entity.id
_entity.type
_entity.pdbx_description
1 polymer ?
#
loop_
_entity_poly.entity_id
_entity_poly.type
_entity_poly.pdbx_seq_one_letter_code
_entity_poly.pdbx_strand_id
1 'polypeptide(L)'
;MRRISWLLAAVGGAALVSAVAVQGVAASPSPGPATVLKFSTVTPVTGPYVGPASPIRGVAGGGLPWILTAGSGSLKRDGHLMVRVRGLVLANQAPVPPALQGTNPFPDFRALVSCQSIGAGNTATITNVSTGDFTADSAGDSMINAQVSLPQPCIAPIVFVTGPTGTDVWFAVTGS
;
A
#
# COMPACT_ATOMS: atom_id res chain seq x y z
N MET A 1 66.55 -38.73 73.18
CA MET A 1 66.68 -38.60 71.72
C MET A 1 65.28 -38.57 71.12
N ARG A 2 64.78 -37.40 70.85
CA ARG A 2 63.36 -37.20 70.37
C ARG A 2 63.38 -36.75 68.90
N ARG A 3 62.80 -37.55 68.03
CA ARG A 3 62.56 -37.19 66.62
C ARG A 3 61.27 -36.40 66.49
N ILE A 4 61.35 -35.20 65.99
CA ILE A 4 60.17 -34.34 65.64
C ILE A 4 59.96 -34.56 64.19
N SER A 5 58.70 -35.08 63.87
CA SER A 5 58.24 -35.24 62.48
C SER A 5 57.41 -34.00 62.14
N TRP A 6 57.77 -33.33 61.05
CA TRP A 6 56.99 -32.24 60.51
C TRP A 6 55.98 -32.76 59.49
N LEU A 7 54.69 -32.51 59.72
CA LEU A 7 53.63 -32.76 58.79
C LEU A 7 53.40 -31.50 57.95
N LEU A 8 53.65 -31.61 56.64
CA LEU A 8 53.31 -30.58 55.66
C LEU A 8 51.84 -30.80 55.26
N ALA A 9 50.97 -29.83 55.61
CA ALA A 9 49.60 -29.77 55.13
C ALA A 9 49.57 -29.00 53.78
N ALA A 10 49.24 -29.70 52.72
CA ALA A 10 48.97 -29.09 51.41
C ALA A 10 47.55 -28.55 51.39
N VAL A 11 47.41 -27.21 51.29
CA VAL A 11 46.12 -26.53 51.05
C VAL A 11 45.89 -26.48 49.56
N GLY A 12 44.98 -27.31 49.06
CA GLY A 12 44.53 -27.26 47.66
C GLY A 12 43.45 -26.17 47.51
N GLY A 13 43.79 -25.06 46.85
CA GLY A 13 42.85 -24.03 46.46
C GLY A 13 42.08 -24.41 45.22
N ALA A 14 40.82 -24.75 45.32
CA ALA A 14 39.94 -24.89 44.17
C ALA A 14 39.51 -23.52 43.64
N ALA A 15 40.02 -23.13 42.49
CA ALA A 15 39.54 -21.93 41.77
C ALA A 15 38.24 -22.25 41.06
N LEU A 16 37.12 -21.69 41.56
CA LEU A 16 35.83 -21.71 40.90
C LEU A 16 35.86 -20.67 39.77
N VAL A 17 35.98 -21.13 38.53
CA VAL A 17 35.78 -20.30 37.33
C VAL A 17 34.27 -20.15 37.10
N SER A 18 33.70 -19.02 37.48
CA SER A 18 32.30 -18.67 37.16
C SER A 18 32.21 -18.29 35.69
N ALA A 19 31.67 -19.15 34.85
CA ALA A 19 31.33 -18.85 33.47
C ALA A 19 30.09 -17.91 33.48
N VAL A 20 30.30 -16.65 33.14
CA VAL A 20 29.20 -15.70 32.90
C VAL A 20 28.63 -16.00 31.51
N ALA A 21 27.48 -16.65 31.45
CA ALA A 21 26.73 -16.83 30.22
C ALA A 21 26.20 -15.45 29.78
N VAL A 22 26.79 -14.87 28.74
CA VAL A 22 26.24 -13.70 28.04
C VAL A 22 25.02 -14.18 27.28
N GLN A 23 23.83 -13.97 27.86
CA GLN A 23 22.56 -14.16 27.15
C GLN A 23 22.47 -13.09 26.06
N GLY A 24 22.66 -13.49 24.80
CA GLY A 24 22.42 -12.65 23.64
C GLY A 24 20.96 -12.17 23.68
N VAL A 25 20.75 -10.87 23.85
CA VAL A 25 19.43 -10.25 23.70
C VAL A 25 19.06 -10.41 22.23
N ALA A 26 18.15 -11.34 21.93
CA ALA A 26 17.57 -11.45 20.61
C ALA A 26 16.90 -10.12 20.27
N ALA A 27 17.42 -9.40 19.27
CA ALA A 27 16.81 -8.18 18.79
C ALA A 27 15.39 -8.52 18.30
N SER A 28 14.37 -7.93 18.93
CA SER A 28 13.00 -8.03 18.45
C SER A 28 12.95 -7.47 17.02
N PRO A 29 12.29 -8.15 16.07
CA PRO A 29 12.16 -7.61 14.72
C PRO A 29 11.49 -6.25 14.79
N SER A 30 12.10 -5.25 14.16
CA SER A 30 11.50 -3.91 14.08
C SER A 30 10.12 -4.01 13.44
N PRO A 31 9.07 -3.40 14.01
CA PRO A 31 7.76 -3.38 13.38
C PRO A 31 7.89 -2.77 11.99
N GLY A 32 7.34 -3.46 10.98
CA GLY A 32 7.34 -2.97 9.61
C GLY A 32 6.59 -1.63 9.49
N PRO A 33 6.70 -0.94 8.34
CA PRO A 33 6.09 0.37 8.15
C PRO A 33 4.57 0.32 8.38
N ALA A 34 4.06 1.31 9.13
CA ALA A 34 2.65 1.37 9.53
C ALA A 34 1.74 1.51 8.29
N THR A 35 0.60 0.83 8.32
CA THR A 35 -0.46 0.99 7.32
C THR A 35 -1.18 2.32 7.57
N VAL A 36 -1.24 3.19 6.57
CA VAL A 36 -1.92 4.50 6.63
C VAL A 36 -3.30 4.50 5.99
N LEU A 37 -3.58 3.54 5.09
CA LEU A 37 -4.89 3.31 4.52
C LEU A 37 -5.08 1.80 4.31
N LYS A 38 -6.23 1.28 4.73
CA LYS A 38 -6.71 -0.06 4.39
C LYS A 38 -8.16 0.06 3.95
N PHE A 39 -8.51 -0.57 2.84
CA PHE A 39 -9.85 -0.53 2.29
C PHE A 39 -10.28 -1.90 1.77
N SER A 40 -11.55 -2.19 1.88
CA SER A 40 -12.19 -3.41 1.38
C SER A 40 -13.30 -3.11 0.38
N THR A 41 -13.51 -1.81 0.09
CA THR A 41 -14.50 -1.33 -0.87
C THR A 41 -13.88 -0.25 -1.75
N VAL A 42 -14.33 -0.23 -3.00
CA VAL A 42 -13.97 0.76 -4.02
C VAL A 42 -15.24 1.06 -4.80
N THR A 43 -15.48 2.33 -5.08
CA THR A 43 -16.67 2.78 -5.81
C THR A 43 -16.31 3.03 -7.27
N PRO A 44 -16.98 2.38 -8.24
CA PRO A 44 -16.74 2.64 -9.66
C PRO A 44 -17.32 3.99 -10.07
N VAL A 45 -16.76 4.57 -11.15
CA VAL A 45 -17.26 5.84 -11.70
C VAL A 45 -18.65 5.68 -12.29
N THR A 46 -19.61 6.44 -11.74
CA THR A 46 -21.03 6.43 -12.15
C THR A 46 -21.68 7.80 -11.97
N GLY A 47 -22.86 7.97 -12.54
CA GLY A 47 -23.68 9.19 -12.33
C GLY A 47 -22.95 10.48 -12.69
N PRO A 48 -22.99 11.50 -11.81
CA PRO A 48 -22.41 12.81 -12.11
C PRO A 48 -20.87 12.82 -12.18
N TYR A 49 -20.22 11.74 -11.75
CA TYR A 49 -18.77 11.60 -11.79
C TYR A 49 -18.24 11.05 -13.12
N VAL A 50 -19.13 10.64 -14.03
CA VAL A 50 -18.75 10.25 -15.39
C VAL A 50 -18.30 11.48 -16.17
N GLY A 51 -17.07 11.46 -16.69
CA GLY A 51 -16.48 12.56 -17.42
C GLY A 51 -15.88 13.66 -16.52
N PRO A 52 -15.56 14.83 -17.10
CA PRO A 52 -14.74 15.85 -16.43
C PRO A 52 -15.54 16.81 -15.52
N ALA A 53 -16.88 16.73 -15.49
CA ALA A 53 -17.71 17.73 -14.84
C ALA A 53 -17.57 17.75 -13.30
N SER A 54 -17.26 16.59 -12.69
CA SER A 54 -17.18 16.44 -11.24
C SER A 54 -15.88 15.74 -10.83
N PRO A 55 -14.71 16.40 -10.98
CA PRO A 55 -13.44 15.78 -10.63
C PRO A 55 -13.30 15.60 -9.12
N ILE A 56 -12.70 14.49 -8.70
CA ILE A 56 -12.33 14.24 -7.30
C ILE A 56 -10.85 14.58 -7.15
N ARG A 57 -10.51 15.55 -6.30
CA ARG A 57 -9.12 16.01 -6.07
C ARG A 57 -8.37 16.31 -7.37
N GLY A 58 -9.06 16.92 -8.32
CA GLY A 58 -8.50 17.30 -9.61
C GLY A 58 -8.40 16.16 -10.63
N VAL A 59 -8.80 14.94 -10.28
CA VAL A 59 -8.81 13.79 -11.21
C VAL A 59 -10.22 13.60 -11.75
N ALA A 60 -10.38 13.67 -13.07
CA ALA A 60 -11.66 13.48 -13.74
C ALA A 60 -12.06 11.99 -13.78
N GLY A 61 -13.36 11.73 -13.80
CA GLY A 61 -13.87 10.37 -14.02
C GLY A 61 -13.75 9.92 -15.46
N GLY A 62 -13.78 8.61 -15.70
CA GLY A 62 -13.84 8.03 -17.04
C GLY A 62 -15.08 8.50 -17.81
N GLY A 63 -14.97 8.59 -19.13
CA GLY A 63 -16.05 9.13 -20.01
C GLY A 63 -17.28 8.24 -20.14
N LEU A 64 -17.23 7.04 -19.60
CA LEU A 64 -18.35 6.07 -19.55
C LEU A 64 -18.50 5.51 -18.14
N PRO A 65 -19.71 5.08 -17.74
CA PRO A 65 -19.93 4.46 -16.44
C PRO A 65 -19.28 3.07 -16.37
N TRP A 66 -18.72 2.76 -15.21
CA TRP A 66 -18.09 1.48 -14.89
C TRP A 66 -18.87 0.74 -13.81
N ILE A 67 -18.66 -0.57 -13.73
CA ILE A 67 -19.10 -1.43 -12.64
C ILE A 67 -17.92 -2.21 -12.09
N LEU A 68 -18.05 -2.69 -10.86
CA LEU A 68 -17.01 -3.42 -10.15
C LEU A 68 -17.64 -4.53 -9.33
N THR A 69 -17.01 -5.70 -9.31
CA THR A 69 -17.43 -6.81 -8.44
C THR A 69 -16.83 -6.69 -7.04
N ALA A 70 -15.54 -6.40 -6.95
CA ALA A 70 -14.83 -6.24 -5.69
C ALA A 70 -13.56 -5.40 -5.85
N GLY A 71 -13.23 -4.65 -4.80
CA GLY A 71 -11.97 -3.90 -4.73
C GLY A 71 -11.46 -3.82 -3.30
N SER A 72 -10.17 -4.03 -3.09
CA SER A 72 -9.53 -3.95 -1.79
C SER A 72 -8.08 -3.54 -1.92
N GLY A 73 -7.48 -3.10 -0.82
CA GLY A 73 -6.06 -2.77 -0.82
C GLY A 73 -5.56 -2.17 0.47
N SER A 74 -4.29 -1.78 0.44
CA SER A 74 -3.62 -1.10 1.55
C SER A 74 -2.50 -0.21 1.04
N LEU A 75 -2.27 0.87 1.76
CA LEU A 75 -1.15 1.79 1.58
C LEU A 75 -0.38 1.86 2.89
N LYS A 76 0.92 1.63 2.85
CA LYS A 76 1.82 1.82 3.98
C LYS A 76 2.45 3.20 3.95
N ARG A 77 2.95 3.64 5.10
CA ARG A 77 3.58 4.96 5.26
C ARG A 77 4.84 5.13 4.39
N ASP A 78 5.54 4.05 4.11
CA ASP A 78 6.71 4.04 3.22
C ASP A 78 6.36 4.11 1.74
N GLY A 79 5.06 4.11 1.40
CA GLY A 79 4.57 4.16 0.02
C GLY A 79 4.32 2.78 -0.60
N HIS A 80 4.49 1.68 0.13
CA HIS A 80 4.11 0.37 -0.40
C HIS A 80 2.59 0.31 -0.56
N LEU A 81 2.14 0.19 -1.80
CA LEU A 81 0.74 0.16 -2.22
C LEU A 81 0.39 -1.20 -2.79
N MET A 82 -0.69 -1.80 -2.28
CA MET A 82 -1.31 -2.98 -2.85
C MET A 82 -2.78 -2.68 -3.15
N VAL A 83 -3.21 -2.88 -4.39
CA VAL A 83 -4.62 -2.76 -4.81
C VAL A 83 -5.00 -4.00 -5.60
N ARG A 84 -6.13 -4.57 -5.27
CA ARG A 84 -6.74 -5.65 -6.03
C ARG A 84 -8.13 -5.21 -6.47
N VAL A 85 -8.40 -5.30 -7.76
CA VAL A 85 -9.73 -5.10 -8.34
C VAL A 85 -10.17 -6.36 -9.05
N ARG A 86 -11.49 -6.59 -9.05
CA ARG A 86 -12.14 -7.69 -9.78
C ARG A 86 -13.39 -7.17 -10.46
N GLY A 87 -13.53 -7.54 -11.72
CA GLY A 87 -14.69 -7.18 -12.50
C GLY A 87 -14.84 -5.67 -12.70
N LEU A 88 -13.74 -4.93 -12.81
CA LEU A 88 -13.77 -3.51 -13.17
C LEU A 88 -13.93 -3.38 -14.67
N VAL A 89 -15.18 -3.26 -15.10
CA VAL A 89 -15.56 -3.26 -16.52
C VAL A 89 -16.56 -2.14 -16.80
N LEU A 90 -16.75 -1.80 -18.07
CA LEU A 90 -17.78 -0.86 -18.50
C LEU A 90 -19.17 -1.39 -18.14
N ALA A 91 -20.09 -0.50 -17.76
CA ALA A 91 -21.45 -0.88 -17.35
C ALA A 91 -22.24 -1.60 -18.46
N ASN A 92 -23.15 -2.50 -18.05
CA ASN A 92 -23.97 -3.29 -18.96
C ASN A 92 -25.24 -2.52 -19.42
N GLN A 93 -25.13 -1.22 -19.67
CA GLN A 93 -26.27 -0.36 -20.03
C GLN A 93 -25.79 0.89 -20.77
N ALA A 94 -26.73 1.58 -21.42
CA ALA A 94 -26.47 2.88 -22.01
C ALA A 94 -25.93 3.86 -20.93
N PRO A 95 -25.01 4.76 -21.29
CA PRO A 95 -24.54 5.12 -22.64
C PRO A 95 -23.39 4.27 -23.18
N VAL A 96 -23.03 3.16 -22.51
CA VAL A 96 -21.96 2.26 -23.02
C VAL A 96 -22.42 1.60 -24.30
N PRO A 97 -21.63 1.67 -25.41
CA PRO A 97 -21.94 0.96 -26.64
C PRO A 97 -22.11 -0.54 -26.40
N PRO A 98 -23.11 -1.21 -27.01
CA PRO A 98 -23.38 -2.62 -26.74
C PRO A 98 -22.18 -3.57 -26.89
N ALA A 99 -21.30 -3.31 -27.85
CA ALA A 99 -20.08 -4.10 -28.05
C ALA A 99 -19.03 -3.99 -26.94
N LEU A 100 -19.13 -2.97 -26.09
CA LEU A 100 -18.18 -2.71 -24.98
C LEU A 100 -18.77 -3.02 -23.60
N GLN A 101 -20.07 -3.29 -23.52
CA GLN A 101 -20.74 -3.57 -22.25
C GLN A 101 -20.16 -4.81 -21.59
N GLY A 102 -19.91 -4.72 -20.27
CA GLY A 102 -19.37 -5.81 -19.47
C GLY A 102 -17.92 -6.19 -19.80
N THR A 103 -17.19 -5.34 -20.52
CA THR A 103 -15.79 -5.60 -20.87
C THR A 103 -14.87 -4.53 -20.31
N ASN A 104 -13.61 -4.89 -20.11
CA ASN A 104 -12.52 -3.95 -19.90
C ASN A 104 -11.80 -3.71 -21.23
N PRO A 105 -11.82 -2.47 -21.78
CA PRO A 105 -11.14 -2.17 -23.06
C PRO A 105 -9.65 -1.85 -22.91
N PHE A 106 -9.10 -1.83 -21.68
CA PHE A 106 -7.71 -1.47 -21.41
C PHE A 106 -6.87 -2.70 -21.03
N PRO A 107 -5.66 -2.84 -21.58
CA PRO A 107 -4.75 -3.94 -21.24
C PRO A 107 -4.14 -3.80 -19.83
N ASP A 108 -4.13 -2.58 -19.28
CA ASP A 108 -3.49 -2.28 -18.02
C ASP A 108 -4.31 -1.30 -17.19
N PHE A 109 -4.15 -1.40 -15.86
CA PHE A 109 -4.58 -0.38 -14.90
C PHE A 109 -3.39 0.18 -14.13
N ARG A 110 -3.56 1.41 -13.63
CA ARG A 110 -2.67 2.04 -12.66
C ARG A 110 -3.43 2.35 -11.37
N ALA A 111 -2.68 2.55 -10.30
CA ALA A 111 -3.20 3.22 -9.12
C ALA A 111 -2.62 4.63 -9.01
N LEU A 112 -3.46 5.58 -8.61
CA LEU A 112 -3.09 6.95 -8.29
C LEU A 112 -3.45 7.19 -6.83
N VAL A 113 -2.44 7.52 -6.01
CA VAL A 113 -2.62 7.92 -4.61
C VAL A 113 -2.72 9.43 -4.56
N SER A 114 -3.82 9.94 -4.00
CA SER A 114 -4.05 11.37 -3.78
C SER A 114 -3.99 11.68 -2.29
N CYS A 115 -3.08 12.56 -1.91
CA CYS A 115 -2.88 13.02 -0.54
C CYS A 115 -3.25 14.50 -0.42
N GLN A 116 -3.82 14.91 0.69
CA GLN A 116 -3.69 16.28 1.15
C GLN A 116 -2.29 16.45 1.75
N SER A 117 -1.58 17.46 1.32
CA SER A 117 -0.21 17.75 1.75
C SER A 117 0.01 19.24 1.96
N ILE A 118 1.22 19.62 2.30
CA ILE A 118 1.61 21.02 2.51
C ILE A 118 2.51 21.43 1.35
N GLY A 119 2.08 22.43 0.61
CA GLY A 119 2.84 23.04 -0.48
C GLY A 119 3.72 24.20 -0.04
N ALA A 120 4.26 24.91 -1.00
CA ALA A 120 5.06 26.12 -0.76
C ALA A 120 4.25 27.16 0.03
N GLY A 121 4.92 27.87 0.95
CA GLY A 121 4.27 28.86 1.82
C GLY A 121 3.31 28.28 2.86
N ASN A 122 3.47 27.02 3.23
CA ASN A 122 2.65 26.31 4.23
C ASN A 122 1.16 26.27 3.87
N THR A 123 0.83 26.19 2.58
CA THR A 123 -0.54 26.10 2.08
C THR A 123 -0.97 24.64 1.90
N ALA A 124 -2.24 24.34 2.23
CA ALA A 124 -2.81 23.04 1.93
C ALA A 124 -2.87 22.82 0.40
N THR A 125 -2.42 21.66 -0.04
CA THR A 125 -2.42 21.30 -1.48
C THR A 125 -2.81 19.84 -1.67
N ILE A 126 -3.25 19.50 -2.88
CA ILE A 126 -3.46 18.10 -3.30
C ILE A 126 -2.23 17.66 -4.07
N THR A 127 -1.66 16.54 -3.66
CA THR A 127 -0.56 15.89 -4.38
C THR A 127 -0.99 14.51 -4.82
N ASN A 128 -0.89 14.26 -6.13
CA ASN A 128 -1.24 13.01 -6.77
C ASN A 128 0.04 12.29 -7.22
N VAL A 129 0.21 11.02 -6.86
CA VAL A 129 1.33 10.17 -7.27
C VAL A 129 0.80 8.88 -7.87
N SER A 130 1.30 8.52 -9.05
CA SER A 130 0.85 7.35 -9.80
C SER A 130 1.87 6.20 -9.71
N THR A 131 1.38 4.98 -9.84
CA THR A 131 2.20 3.80 -10.10
C THR A 131 2.59 3.73 -11.58
N GLY A 132 3.37 2.72 -11.97
CA GLY A 132 3.42 2.22 -13.34
C GLY A 132 2.15 1.45 -13.71
N ASP A 133 2.13 0.91 -14.92
CA ASP A 133 1.03 0.11 -15.47
C ASP A 133 1.12 -1.34 -14.97
N PHE A 134 -0.04 -1.95 -14.70
CA PHE A 134 -0.19 -3.32 -14.25
C PHE A 134 -1.26 -4.02 -15.09
N THR A 135 -0.95 -5.21 -15.57
CA THR A 135 -1.84 -5.97 -16.47
C THR A 135 -3.24 -6.11 -15.89
N ALA A 136 -4.22 -5.82 -16.71
CA ALA A 136 -5.64 -6.04 -16.47
C ALA A 136 -6.18 -6.94 -17.57
N ASP A 137 -6.98 -7.94 -17.22
CA ASP A 137 -7.62 -8.79 -18.20
C ASP A 137 -8.93 -8.19 -18.75
N SER A 138 -9.51 -8.84 -19.74
CA SER A 138 -10.79 -8.40 -20.34
C SER A 138 -11.98 -8.48 -19.39
N ALA A 139 -11.87 -9.24 -18.30
CA ALA A 139 -12.86 -9.30 -17.23
C ALA A 139 -12.66 -8.17 -16.20
N GLY A 140 -11.63 -7.33 -16.35
CA GLY A 140 -11.33 -6.22 -15.46
C GLY A 140 -10.70 -6.63 -14.13
N ASP A 141 -10.03 -7.78 -14.10
CA ASP A 141 -9.26 -8.22 -12.94
C ASP A 141 -7.84 -7.71 -13.04
N SER A 142 -7.32 -7.12 -11.96
CA SER A 142 -5.93 -6.66 -11.86
C SER A 142 -5.41 -6.68 -10.42
N MET A 143 -4.09 -6.85 -10.28
CA MET A 143 -3.38 -6.72 -9.02
C MET A 143 -2.22 -5.74 -9.18
N ILE A 144 -2.32 -4.61 -8.52
CA ILE A 144 -1.31 -3.56 -8.49
C ILE A 144 -0.51 -3.73 -7.20
N ASN A 145 0.79 -3.95 -7.31
CA ASN A 145 1.72 -4.02 -6.17
C ASN A 145 2.92 -3.15 -6.50
N ALA A 146 2.99 -1.99 -5.87
CA ALA A 146 3.95 -0.95 -6.25
C ALA A 146 4.50 -0.20 -5.04
N GLN A 147 5.63 0.46 -5.27
CA GLN A 147 6.22 1.45 -4.38
C GLN A 147 6.01 2.84 -4.98
N VAL A 148 5.34 3.74 -4.24
CA VAL A 148 5.14 5.14 -4.65
C VAL A 148 5.82 6.09 -3.65
N SER A 149 6.27 7.24 -4.14
CA SER A 149 6.87 8.28 -3.29
C SER A 149 5.78 9.20 -2.75
N LEU A 150 5.33 8.95 -1.52
CA LEU A 150 4.29 9.76 -0.90
C LEU A 150 4.82 11.15 -0.48
N PRO A 151 4.01 12.23 -0.62
CA PRO A 151 4.36 13.52 -0.05
C PRO A 151 4.39 13.43 1.50
N GLN A 152 5.16 14.31 2.12
CA GLN A 152 5.22 14.42 3.57
C GLN A 152 4.74 15.81 4.02
N PRO A 153 3.59 15.89 4.72
CA PRO A 153 2.69 14.80 5.11
C PRO A 153 1.79 14.30 3.96
N CYS A 154 1.33 13.04 4.06
CA CYS A 154 0.22 12.52 3.27
C CYS A 154 -0.99 12.35 4.19
N ILE A 155 -1.93 13.28 4.14
CA ILE A 155 -3.12 13.34 5.00
C ILE A 155 -4.32 12.87 4.19
N ALA A 156 -5.20 12.09 4.83
CA ALA A 156 -6.42 11.56 4.23
C ALA A 156 -6.19 10.97 2.82
N PRO A 157 -5.27 10.00 2.66
CA PRO A 157 -5.01 9.41 1.36
C PRO A 157 -6.26 8.73 0.80
N ILE A 158 -6.49 8.92 -0.51
CA ILE A 158 -7.43 8.12 -1.29
C ILE A 158 -6.68 7.49 -2.45
N VAL A 159 -7.17 6.36 -2.94
CA VAL A 159 -6.57 5.64 -4.06
C VAL A 159 -7.59 5.54 -5.19
N PHE A 160 -7.19 5.96 -6.37
CA PHE A 160 -7.92 5.74 -7.60
C PHE A 160 -7.34 4.54 -8.35
N VAL A 161 -8.20 3.84 -9.07
CA VAL A 161 -7.80 2.94 -10.16
C VAL A 161 -8.07 3.69 -11.46
N THR A 162 -7.04 3.86 -12.28
CA THR A 162 -7.06 4.62 -13.52
C THR A 162 -6.70 3.71 -14.70
N GLY A 163 -6.90 4.20 -15.92
CA GLY A 163 -6.36 3.55 -17.11
C GLY A 163 -4.83 3.62 -17.20
N PRO A 164 -4.24 3.03 -18.25
CA PRO A 164 -2.80 3.01 -18.46
C PRO A 164 -2.22 4.41 -18.63
N THR A 165 -0.89 4.49 -18.68
CA THR A 165 -0.14 5.73 -18.87
C THR A 165 -0.70 6.56 -20.04
N GLY A 166 -0.98 7.83 -19.77
CA GLY A 166 -1.63 8.74 -20.72
C GLY A 166 -3.16 8.78 -20.61
N THR A 167 -3.75 7.91 -19.79
CA THR A 167 -5.19 7.94 -19.44
C THR A 167 -5.33 8.53 -18.04
N ASP A 168 -5.51 9.84 -17.94
CA ASP A 168 -5.51 10.59 -16.69
C ASP A 168 -6.92 10.69 -16.07
N VAL A 169 -7.74 9.64 -16.22
CA VAL A 169 -9.09 9.55 -15.67
C VAL A 169 -9.22 8.32 -14.76
N TRP A 170 -10.06 8.41 -13.74
CA TRP A 170 -10.27 7.30 -12.82
C TRP A 170 -11.52 6.47 -13.21
N PHE A 171 -11.44 5.17 -12.97
CA PHE A 171 -12.52 4.20 -13.18
C PHE A 171 -13.12 3.73 -11.86
N ALA A 172 -12.33 3.72 -10.79
CA ALA A 172 -12.79 3.41 -9.45
C ALA A 172 -11.97 4.18 -8.41
N VAL A 173 -12.56 4.45 -7.23
CA VAL A 173 -11.93 5.21 -6.15
C VAL A 173 -12.27 4.60 -4.80
N THR A 174 -11.30 4.66 -3.85
CA THR A 174 -11.53 4.30 -2.46
C THR A 174 -12.35 5.38 -1.77
N GLY A 175 -13.11 4.99 -0.79
CA GLY A 175 -13.75 5.92 0.09
C GLY A 175 -15.26 5.79 0.06
N SER A 176 -15.71 5.23 1.08
CA SER A 176 -16.97 5.47 1.80
C SER A 176 -16.93 4.62 3.05
#